data_6e40db4a8c36067a6eec9aeb5e44d730
#
_entry.id   6e40db4a8c36067a6eec9aeb5e44d730
#
_cell.length_a   1.000
_cell.length_b   1.000
_cell.length_c   1.000
_cell.angle_alpha   90.00
_cell.angle_beta   90.00
_cell.angle_gamma   90.00
#
_symmetry.space_group_name_H-M   'P 1'
#
loop_
_entity.id
_entity.type
_entity.pdbx_description
1 polymer ?
#
loop_
_entity_poly.entity_id
_entity_poly.type
_entity_poly.pdbx_seq_one_letter_code
_entity_poly.pdbx_strand_id
1 'polypeptide(L)'
;MRWKILQELATADQCARELSKKLDASQQVISYHLKELEKAGFIHLQRSERRRGAIAKYYRAEHKAIAVIASRPGELDTSAEEATLSEASTRLLSPYVANGVFDGYVVVGSPDQHGIFRERDLAGYHASYLAFFLGSLLPLARTNMIKLDTELTQQQILRNLILVGNPRVNTIVMMMNEYLPITYELAGPDVIMSTISERTYAEPQDGAVQMIRNPTNPDSRVIVLAGNETVGTQASIMAFVKYTEDIASGNVFNKEIVARVVSGVDSNQDGTIDDVEFLE
;
A
#
# COMPACT_ATOMS: atom_id res chain seq x y z
N MET A 1 -27.63 5.47 -13.21
CA MET A 1 -27.48 5.36 -14.67
C MET A 1 -26.05 5.66 -15.12
N ARG A 2 -25.46 6.84 -14.82
CA ARG A 2 -24.09 7.22 -15.27
C ARG A 2 -23.01 6.19 -14.92
N TRP A 3 -23.02 5.66 -13.72
CA TRP A 3 -22.09 4.61 -13.31
C TRP A 3 -22.16 3.35 -14.18
N LYS A 4 -23.36 2.87 -14.47
CA LYS A 4 -23.56 1.71 -15.36
C LYS A 4 -23.04 1.97 -16.78
N ILE A 5 -23.23 3.20 -17.31
CA ILE A 5 -22.68 3.60 -18.60
C ILE A 5 -21.16 3.59 -18.58
N LEU A 6 -20.52 4.11 -17.52
CA LEU A 6 -19.06 4.11 -17.39
C LEU A 6 -18.51 2.68 -17.31
N GLN A 7 -19.15 1.77 -16.57
CA GLN A 7 -18.73 0.36 -16.51
C GLN A 7 -18.76 -0.32 -17.89
N GLU A 8 -19.79 -0.05 -18.70
CA GLU A 8 -19.89 -0.57 -20.04
C GLU A 8 -18.81 0.01 -21.00
N LEU A 9 -18.57 1.32 -20.88
CA LEU A 9 -17.59 2.02 -21.72
C LEU A 9 -16.13 1.76 -21.28
N ALA A 10 -15.90 1.28 -20.07
CA ALA A 10 -14.56 0.85 -19.63
C ALA A 10 -14.12 -0.45 -20.31
N THR A 11 -15.08 -1.27 -20.78
CA THR A 11 -14.78 -2.57 -21.39
C THR A 11 -14.74 -2.52 -22.92
N ALA A 12 -15.60 -1.71 -23.55
CA ALA A 12 -15.71 -1.63 -25.01
C ALA A 12 -16.28 -0.28 -25.48
N ASP A 13 -15.92 0.10 -26.72
CA ASP A 13 -16.53 1.25 -27.38
C ASP A 13 -17.99 0.96 -27.70
N GLN A 14 -18.92 1.81 -27.23
CA GLN A 14 -20.33 1.63 -27.45
C GLN A 14 -21.04 2.94 -27.84
N CYS A 15 -22.07 2.83 -28.65
CA CYS A 15 -22.92 3.96 -29.01
C CYS A 15 -24.20 4.01 -28.15
N ALA A 16 -24.91 5.14 -28.16
CA ALA A 16 -26.11 5.35 -27.37
C ALA A 16 -27.18 4.27 -27.61
N ARG A 17 -27.29 3.73 -28.81
CA ARG A 17 -28.25 2.65 -29.16
C ARG A 17 -27.87 1.31 -28.52
N GLU A 18 -26.58 0.98 -28.48
CA GLU A 18 -26.10 -0.26 -27.88
C GLU A 18 -26.29 -0.22 -26.36
N LEU A 19 -25.89 0.89 -25.74
CA LEU A 19 -26.09 1.14 -24.31
C LEU A 19 -27.57 1.14 -23.90
N SER A 20 -28.44 1.73 -24.74
CA SER A 20 -29.89 1.74 -24.54
C SER A 20 -30.47 0.31 -24.42
N LYS A 21 -30.02 -0.60 -25.29
CA LYS A 21 -30.43 -2.01 -25.25
C LYS A 21 -29.90 -2.76 -24.05
N LYS A 22 -28.62 -2.52 -23.69
CA LYS A 22 -27.97 -3.22 -22.57
C LYS A 22 -28.50 -2.78 -21.21
N LEU A 23 -28.77 -1.49 -21.07
CA LEU A 23 -29.14 -0.88 -19.77
C LEU A 23 -30.67 -0.71 -19.61
N ASP A 24 -31.47 -1.21 -20.56
CA ASP A 24 -32.94 -1.10 -20.60
C ASP A 24 -33.39 0.34 -20.34
N ALA A 25 -32.86 1.28 -21.08
CA ALA A 25 -33.16 2.69 -20.95
C ALA A 25 -33.37 3.34 -22.32
N SER A 26 -34.18 4.40 -22.40
CA SER A 26 -34.43 5.07 -23.68
C SER A 26 -33.15 5.67 -24.24
N GLN A 27 -33.00 5.66 -25.57
CA GLN A 27 -31.80 6.22 -26.23
C GLN A 27 -31.61 7.72 -25.93
N GLN A 28 -32.70 8.46 -25.67
CA GLN A 28 -32.67 9.87 -25.29
C GLN A 28 -32.01 10.06 -23.92
N VAL A 29 -32.37 9.23 -22.92
CA VAL A 29 -31.80 9.25 -21.59
C VAL A 29 -30.29 8.89 -21.63
N ILE A 30 -29.95 7.85 -22.37
CA ILE A 30 -28.54 7.47 -22.56
C ILE A 30 -27.76 8.61 -23.23
N SER A 31 -28.30 9.22 -24.31
CA SER A 31 -27.63 10.32 -25.00
C SER A 31 -27.41 11.55 -24.11
N TYR A 32 -28.37 11.85 -23.24
CA TYR A 32 -28.22 12.90 -22.24
C TYR A 32 -27.05 12.58 -21.28
N HIS A 33 -27.01 11.37 -20.74
CA HIS A 33 -25.94 10.97 -19.80
C HIS A 33 -24.57 10.91 -20.49
N LEU A 34 -24.47 10.47 -21.74
CA LEU A 34 -23.24 10.48 -22.52
C LEU A 34 -22.69 11.91 -22.68
N LYS A 35 -23.56 12.88 -23.03
CA LYS A 35 -23.14 14.29 -23.12
C LYS A 35 -22.62 14.84 -21.81
N GLU A 36 -23.28 14.52 -20.71
CA GLU A 36 -22.85 14.98 -19.39
C GLU A 36 -21.51 14.33 -18.95
N LEU A 37 -21.32 13.05 -19.26
CA LEU A 37 -20.06 12.35 -18.97
C LEU A 37 -18.91 12.83 -19.87
N GLU A 38 -19.18 13.11 -21.15
CA GLU A 38 -18.23 13.69 -22.09
C GLU A 38 -17.81 15.10 -21.64
N LYS A 39 -18.80 15.95 -21.26
CA LYS A 39 -18.54 17.30 -20.74
C LYS A 39 -17.72 17.29 -19.44
N ALA A 40 -17.92 16.28 -18.60
CA ALA A 40 -17.18 16.09 -17.35
C ALA A 40 -15.83 15.39 -17.51
N GLY A 41 -15.41 15.03 -18.75
CA GLY A 41 -14.12 14.41 -19.05
C GLY A 41 -14.02 12.92 -18.67
N PHE A 42 -15.14 12.26 -18.33
CA PHE A 42 -15.11 10.84 -17.96
C PHE A 42 -15.11 9.89 -19.16
N ILE A 43 -15.55 10.37 -20.33
CA ILE A 43 -15.57 9.60 -21.56
C ILE A 43 -15.15 10.52 -22.73
N HIS A 44 -14.62 9.91 -23.79
CA HIS A 44 -14.30 10.61 -25.03
C HIS A 44 -14.92 9.93 -26.25
N LEU A 45 -15.10 10.71 -27.32
CA LEU A 45 -15.56 10.21 -28.61
C LEU A 45 -14.42 9.45 -29.28
N GLN A 46 -14.54 8.12 -29.40
CA GLN A 46 -13.51 7.28 -30.03
C GLN A 46 -13.63 7.27 -31.55
N ARG A 47 -14.86 7.16 -32.07
CA ARG A 47 -15.14 7.14 -33.50
C ARG A 47 -16.58 7.48 -33.85
N SER A 48 -16.82 7.82 -35.09
CA SER A 48 -18.17 8.06 -35.65
C SER A 48 -18.39 7.24 -36.91
N GLU A 49 -19.56 6.59 -37.03
CA GLU A 49 -19.94 5.76 -38.17
C GLU A 49 -21.26 6.25 -38.76
N ARG A 50 -21.35 6.31 -40.11
CA ARG A 50 -22.63 6.54 -40.80
C ARG A 50 -23.40 5.22 -40.90
N ARG A 51 -24.59 5.16 -40.29
CA ARG A 51 -25.50 4.01 -40.40
C ARG A 51 -26.90 4.47 -40.80
N ARG A 52 -27.38 4.05 -41.97
CA ARG A 52 -28.73 4.31 -42.48
C ARG A 52 -29.12 5.80 -42.41
N GLY A 53 -28.24 6.70 -42.83
CA GLY A 53 -28.53 8.14 -42.84
C GLY A 53 -28.32 8.88 -41.53
N ALA A 54 -28.01 8.20 -40.44
CA ALA A 54 -27.67 8.81 -39.14
C ALA A 54 -26.20 8.57 -38.78
N ILE A 55 -25.63 9.46 -37.94
CA ILE A 55 -24.27 9.32 -37.42
C ILE A 55 -24.35 8.64 -36.04
N ALA A 56 -23.78 7.44 -35.93
CA ALA A 56 -23.56 6.77 -34.68
C ALA A 56 -22.23 7.19 -34.08
N LYS A 57 -22.23 7.78 -32.88
CA LYS A 57 -21.05 8.16 -32.10
C LYS A 57 -20.71 7.08 -31.09
N TYR A 58 -19.47 6.58 -31.14
CA TYR A 58 -18.97 5.57 -30.21
C TYR A 58 -18.08 6.23 -29.17
N TYR A 59 -18.37 5.98 -27.93
CA TYR A 59 -17.68 6.53 -26.77
C TYR A 59 -16.90 5.44 -26.04
N ARG A 60 -15.83 5.85 -25.37
CA ARG A 60 -15.02 5.02 -24.46
C ARG A 60 -14.76 5.77 -23.17
N ALA A 61 -14.61 5.07 -22.06
CA ALA A 61 -14.18 5.69 -20.81
C ALA A 61 -12.73 6.14 -20.91
N GLU A 62 -12.45 7.35 -20.43
CA GLU A 62 -11.10 7.93 -20.42
C GLU A 62 -10.18 7.12 -19.50
N HIS A 63 -10.70 6.74 -18.35
CA HIS A 63 -9.94 6.01 -17.32
C HIS A 63 -10.64 4.72 -16.93
N LYS A 64 -9.85 3.70 -16.58
CA LYS A 64 -10.35 2.42 -16.05
C LYS A 64 -10.79 2.50 -14.59
N ALA A 65 -10.37 3.54 -13.88
CA ALA A 65 -10.72 3.80 -12.49
C ALA A 65 -11.08 5.27 -12.28
N ILE A 66 -11.99 5.54 -11.36
CA ILE A 66 -12.39 6.88 -10.92
C ILE A 66 -12.29 6.91 -9.40
N ALA A 67 -11.46 7.78 -8.86
CA ALA A 67 -11.36 8.07 -7.45
C ALA A 67 -12.06 9.39 -7.13
N VAL A 68 -12.84 9.45 -6.06
CA VAL A 68 -13.40 10.69 -5.52
C VAL A 68 -12.63 11.02 -4.24
N ILE A 69 -11.85 12.09 -4.30
CA ILE A 69 -11.10 12.60 -3.15
C ILE A 69 -11.90 13.78 -2.61
N ALA A 70 -12.36 13.68 -1.35
CA ALA A 70 -13.00 14.77 -0.64
C ALA A 70 -11.92 15.62 0.03
N SER A 71 -11.52 16.72 -0.62
CA SER A 71 -10.61 17.73 -0.04
C SER A 71 -11.37 19.01 0.27
N ARG A 72 -10.83 19.83 1.19
CA ARG A 72 -11.39 21.14 1.51
C ARG A 72 -11.21 22.10 0.32
N PRO A 73 -12.18 23.00 0.03
CA PRO A 73 -12.00 24.01 -1.02
C PRO A 73 -10.76 24.86 -0.74
N GLY A 74 -9.79 24.83 -1.64
CA GLY A 74 -8.53 25.59 -1.54
C GLY A 74 -7.26 24.73 -1.43
N GLU A 75 -7.39 23.42 -1.18
CA GLU A 75 -6.24 22.49 -1.07
C GLU A 75 -6.11 21.54 -2.29
N LEU A 76 -6.90 21.77 -3.34
CA LEU A 76 -6.69 21.04 -4.60
C LEU A 76 -5.50 21.67 -5.34
N ASP A 77 -4.33 21.15 -5.07
CA ASP A 77 -3.29 21.16 -6.07
C ASP A 77 -3.80 20.28 -7.24
N THR A 78 -4.15 20.92 -8.35
CA THR A 78 -4.76 20.28 -9.52
C THR A 78 -3.76 19.46 -10.33
N SER A 79 -2.56 19.26 -9.84
CA SER A 79 -1.67 18.18 -10.23
C SER A 79 -2.05 16.90 -9.46
N ALA A 80 -3.25 16.35 -9.72
CA ALA A 80 -3.40 14.91 -9.58
C ALA A 80 -2.54 14.28 -10.69
N GLU A 81 -1.22 14.36 -10.54
CA GLU A 81 -0.34 13.38 -11.11
C GLU A 81 -0.93 12.05 -10.68
N GLU A 82 -1.31 11.21 -11.64
CA GLU A 82 -1.50 9.80 -11.34
C GLU A 82 -0.34 9.44 -10.42
N ALA A 83 -0.63 8.93 -9.24
CA ALA A 83 0.39 8.49 -8.30
C ALA A 83 1.06 7.25 -8.92
N THR A 84 1.79 7.48 -9.99
CA THR A 84 2.67 6.51 -10.61
C THR A 84 3.83 6.37 -9.65
N LEU A 85 3.83 5.24 -8.93
CA LEU A 85 4.99 4.85 -8.15
C LEU A 85 6.24 5.02 -9.01
N SER A 86 7.29 5.59 -8.44
CA SER A 86 8.59 5.66 -9.09
C SER A 86 9.06 4.25 -9.48
N GLU A 87 9.99 4.16 -10.43
CA GLU A 87 10.57 2.85 -10.78
C GLU A 87 11.16 2.14 -9.55
N ALA A 88 11.75 2.87 -8.61
CA ALA A 88 12.32 2.33 -7.39
C ALA A 88 11.23 1.76 -6.48
N SER A 89 10.15 2.50 -6.23
CA SER A 89 9.00 2.06 -5.46
C SER A 89 8.31 0.87 -6.13
N THR A 90 8.18 0.89 -7.45
CA THR A 90 7.61 -0.23 -8.23
C THR A 90 8.45 -1.49 -8.07
N ARG A 91 9.78 -1.39 -8.11
CA ARG A 91 10.69 -2.53 -7.88
C ARG A 91 10.58 -3.07 -6.47
N LEU A 92 10.48 -2.20 -5.46
CA LEU A 92 10.32 -2.59 -4.05
C LEU A 92 9.01 -3.38 -3.84
N LEU A 93 7.93 -2.90 -4.42
CA LEU A 93 6.60 -3.49 -4.25
C LEU A 93 6.28 -4.61 -5.25
N SER A 94 7.05 -4.74 -6.36
CA SER A 94 6.78 -5.73 -7.41
C SER A 94 6.64 -7.17 -6.91
N PRO A 95 7.39 -7.65 -5.89
CA PRO A 95 7.19 -8.99 -5.36
C PRO A 95 5.83 -9.19 -4.69
N TYR A 96 5.22 -8.12 -4.22
CA TYR A 96 3.95 -8.13 -3.50
C TYR A 96 2.74 -7.83 -4.39
N VAL A 97 2.96 -7.46 -5.65
CA VAL A 97 1.90 -7.10 -6.59
C VAL A 97 2.02 -7.91 -7.86
N ALA A 98 1.18 -8.92 -8.01
CA ALA A 98 1.11 -9.75 -9.21
C ALA A 98 -0.21 -9.48 -9.95
N ASN A 99 -0.13 -8.97 -11.20
CA ASN A 99 -1.30 -8.68 -12.04
C ASN A 99 -2.32 -7.74 -11.37
N GLY A 100 -1.85 -6.75 -10.61
CA GLY A 100 -2.71 -5.80 -9.88
C GLY A 100 -3.40 -6.40 -8.65
N VAL A 101 -2.94 -7.55 -8.17
CA VAL A 101 -3.43 -8.23 -6.96
C VAL A 101 -2.29 -8.35 -5.96
N PHE A 102 -2.57 -8.10 -4.69
CA PHE A 102 -1.59 -8.33 -3.62
C PHE A 102 -1.28 -9.82 -3.48
N ASP A 103 0.00 -10.18 -3.57
CA ASP A 103 0.48 -11.56 -3.45
C ASP A 103 1.35 -11.74 -2.21
N GLY A 104 0.72 -11.88 -1.06
CA GLY A 104 1.37 -12.05 0.22
C GLY A 104 0.42 -11.92 1.41
N TYR A 105 1.01 -11.70 2.58
CA TYR A 105 0.28 -11.45 3.81
C TYR A 105 0.87 -10.24 4.56
N VAL A 106 0.02 -9.41 5.12
CA VAL A 106 0.38 -8.45 6.14
C VAL A 106 0.16 -9.12 7.49
N VAL A 107 1.21 -9.22 8.30
CA VAL A 107 1.20 -9.97 9.55
C VAL A 107 1.42 -9.01 10.71
N VAL A 108 0.44 -8.90 11.57
CA VAL A 108 0.49 -8.10 12.79
C VAL A 108 0.62 -9.00 14.01
N GLY A 109 1.19 -8.50 15.07
CA GLY A 109 1.23 -9.24 16.34
C GLY A 109 -0.18 -9.46 16.90
N SER A 110 -0.37 -10.52 17.68
CA SER A 110 -1.64 -10.78 18.34
C SER A 110 -1.91 -9.75 19.45
N PRO A 111 -3.16 -9.26 19.60
CA PRO A 111 -3.57 -8.42 20.72
C PRO A 111 -3.66 -9.21 22.05
N ASP A 112 -3.59 -10.54 21.99
CA ASP A 112 -3.53 -11.40 23.16
C ASP A 112 -2.08 -11.71 23.56
N GLN A 113 -1.85 -11.99 24.85
CA GLN A 113 -0.52 -12.37 25.32
C GLN A 113 -0.04 -13.68 24.68
N HIS A 114 1.08 -13.63 23.99
CA HIS A 114 1.63 -14.78 23.28
C HIS A 114 3.16 -14.73 23.19
N GLY A 115 3.75 -15.73 22.55
CA GLY A 115 5.19 -15.83 22.38
C GLY A 115 5.94 -16.03 23.70
N ILE A 116 7.27 -15.98 23.64
CA ILE A 116 8.14 -16.19 24.80
C ILE A 116 8.12 -15.00 25.76
N PHE A 117 7.86 -13.80 25.25
CA PHE A 117 7.81 -12.56 26.05
C PHE A 117 6.44 -12.33 26.71
N ARG A 118 5.40 -13.06 26.28
CA ARG A 118 4.02 -12.88 26.74
C ARG A 118 3.53 -11.44 26.62
N GLU A 119 3.95 -10.76 25.58
CA GLU A 119 3.54 -9.40 25.28
C GLU A 119 2.34 -9.38 24.33
N ARG A 120 1.70 -8.20 24.21
CA ARG A 120 0.57 -7.92 23.33
C ARG A 120 0.98 -6.90 22.30
N ASP A 121 0.55 -7.08 21.07
CA ASP A 121 0.71 -6.02 20.09
C ASP A 121 -0.38 -4.95 20.25
N LEU A 122 0.05 -3.73 20.56
CA LEU A 122 -0.81 -2.55 20.60
C LEU A 122 -0.63 -1.67 19.34
N ALA A 123 0.35 -1.99 18.49
CA ALA A 123 0.63 -1.27 17.25
C ALA A 123 -0.15 -1.81 16.04
N GLY A 124 -0.77 -2.98 16.16
CA GLY A 124 -1.41 -3.69 15.04
C GLY A 124 -2.47 -2.86 14.31
N TYR A 125 -3.16 -1.92 14.99
CA TYR A 125 -4.14 -1.05 14.33
C TYR A 125 -3.48 -0.05 13.37
N HIS A 126 -2.21 0.31 13.55
CA HIS A 126 -1.48 1.17 12.62
C HIS A 126 -1.27 0.51 11.26
N ALA A 127 -1.36 -0.83 11.18
CA ALA A 127 -1.36 -1.55 9.91
C ALA A 127 -2.54 -1.16 8.99
N SER A 128 -3.57 -0.47 9.52
CA SER A 128 -4.63 0.12 8.70
C SER A 128 -4.10 1.17 7.72
N TYR A 129 -3.11 1.99 8.09
CA TYR A 129 -2.47 2.94 7.18
C TYR A 129 -1.78 2.22 6.02
N LEU A 130 -1.08 1.12 6.32
CA LEU A 130 -0.48 0.25 5.31
C LEU A 130 -1.54 -0.38 4.41
N ALA A 131 -2.66 -0.84 4.97
CA ALA A 131 -3.75 -1.42 4.20
C ALA A 131 -4.39 -0.39 3.25
N PHE A 132 -4.61 0.85 3.68
CA PHE A 132 -5.09 1.93 2.83
C PHE A 132 -4.08 2.27 1.72
N PHE A 133 -2.81 2.36 2.05
CA PHE A 133 -1.74 2.60 1.07
C PHE A 133 -1.69 1.49 0.02
N LEU A 134 -1.61 0.23 0.42
CA LEU A 134 -1.61 -0.90 -0.51
C LEU A 134 -2.90 -0.95 -1.32
N GLY A 135 -4.05 -0.65 -0.70
CA GLY A 135 -5.35 -0.58 -1.37
C GLY A 135 -5.44 0.51 -2.43
N SER A 136 -4.71 1.62 -2.27
CA SER A 136 -4.64 2.68 -3.30
C SER A 136 -3.84 2.26 -4.55
N LEU A 137 -2.95 1.28 -4.40
CA LEU A 137 -2.10 0.77 -5.48
C LEU A 137 -2.72 -0.41 -6.23
N LEU A 138 -3.76 -1.03 -5.67
CA LEU A 138 -4.30 -2.30 -6.13
C LEU A 138 -5.75 -2.15 -6.59
N PRO A 139 -6.09 -2.51 -7.85
CA PRO A 139 -7.46 -2.42 -8.34
C PRO A 139 -8.39 -3.46 -7.71
N LEU A 140 -7.85 -4.52 -7.12
CA LEU A 140 -8.62 -5.61 -6.51
C LEU A 140 -8.05 -5.96 -5.13
N ALA A 141 -8.89 -5.88 -4.09
CA ALA A 141 -8.56 -6.36 -2.76
C ALA A 141 -8.84 -7.87 -2.64
N ARG A 142 -7.88 -8.64 -2.14
CA ARG A 142 -8.11 -9.99 -1.65
C ARG A 142 -8.66 -9.94 -0.22
N THR A 143 -9.55 -10.83 0.11
CA THR A 143 -9.97 -11.06 1.49
C THR A 143 -8.92 -11.87 2.25
N ASN A 144 -8.81 -11.70 3.56
CA ASN A 144 -7.93 -12.47 4.45
C ASN A 144 -6.41 -12.30 4.19
N MET A 145 -5.98 -11.12 3.72
CA MET A 145 -4.56 -10.80 3.56
C MET A 145 -3.88 -10.37 4.85
N ILE A 146 -4.64 -9.81 5.79
CA ILE A 146 -4.14 -9.43 7.11
C ILE A 146 -4.32 -10.62 8.05
N LYS A 147 -3.25 -11.01 8.74
CA LYS A 147 -3.20 -12.15 9.65
C LYS A 147 -2.55 -11.74 10.97
N LEU A 148 -2.98 -12.35 12.03
CA LEU A 148 -2.20 -12.35 13.27
C LEU A 148 -1.00 -13.30 13.10
N ASP A 149 0.09 -12.99 13.74
CA ASP A 149 1.31 -13.83 13.74
C ASP A 149 1.03 -15.24 14.26
N THR A 150 0.06 -15.38 15.18
CA THR A 150 -0.40 -16.65 15.75
C THR A 150 -1.31 -17.45 14.80
N GLU A 151 -1.80 -16.86 13.73
CA GLU A 151 -2.69 -17.50 12.74
C GLU A 151 -1.97 -18.00 11.48
N LEU A 152 -0.68 -17.67 11.31
CA LEU A 152 0.06 -18.09 10.13
C LEU A 152 0.32 -19.60 10.13
N THR A 153 -0.03 -20.22 9.00
CA THR A 153 0.37 -21.60 8.75
C THR A 153 1.79 -21.67 8.18
N GLN A 154 2.44 -22.83 8.25
CA GLN A 154 3.77 -23.04 7.68
C GLN A 154 3.83 -22.72 6.18
N GLN A 155 2.77 -23.02 5.41
CA GLN A 155 2.70 -22.69 4.00
C GLN A 155 2.60 -21.19 3.72
N GLN A 156 1.96 -20.44 4.62
CA GLN A 156 1.83 -18.99 4.49
C GLN A 156 3.15 -18.27 4.82
N ILE A 157 3.94 -18.80 5.75
CA ILE A 157 5.28 -18.27 6.08
C ILE A 157 6.22 -18.32 4.86
N LEU A 158 6.04 -19.26 3.94
CA LEU A 158 6.81 -19.34 2.70
C LEU A 158 6.48 -18.28 1.64
N ARG A 159 5.46 -17.45 1.88
CA ARG A 159 5.00 -16.42 0.92
C ARG A 159 5.70 -15.07 1.15
N ASN A 160 5.36 -14.09 0.31
CA ASN A 160 5.72 -12.71 0.58
C ASN A 160 5.02 -12.22 1.83
N LEU A 161 5.76 -11.59 2.75
CA LEU A 161 5.26 -11.14 4.04
C LEU A 161 5.60 -9.65 4.25
N ILE A 162 4.64 -8.89 4.76
CA ILE A 162 4.90 -7.59 5.38
C ILE A 162 4.59 -7.76 6.87
N LEU A 163 5.64 -7.78 7.67
CA LEU A 163 5.57 -8.00 9.11
C LEU A 163 5.53 -6.66 9.84
N VAL A 164 4.60 -6.51 10.76
CA VAL A 164 4.40 -5.29 11.56
C VAL A 164 4.58 -5.61 13.04
N GLY A 165 5.36 -4.79 13.75
CA GLY A 165 5.70 -4.96 15.16
C GLY A 165 7.08 -5.56 15.39
N ASN A 166 7.66 -5.32 16.57
CA ASN A 166 8.99 -5.81 16.93
C ASN A 166 8.97 -7.30 17.33
N PRO A 167 10.15 -7.94 17.54
CA PRO A 167 10.24 -9.36 17.88
C PRO A 167 9.54 -9.75 19.19
N ARG A 168 9.26 -8.83 20.09
CA ARG A 168 8.61 -9.13 21.38
C ARG A 168 7.10 -9.35 21.23
N VAL A 169 6.50 -8.63 20.26
CA VAL A 169 5.05 -8.63 20.01
C VAL A 169 4.64 -9.40 18.76
N ASN A 170 5.61 -9.76 17.89
CA ASN A 170 5.34 -10.52 16.66
C ASN A 170 6.33 -11.69 16.56
N THR A 171 5.82 -12.91 16.75
CA THR A 171 6.63 -14.13 16.77
C THR A 171 7.29 -14.44 15.41
N ILE A 172 6.71 -13.97 14.30
CA ILE A 172 7.30 -14.16 12.99
C ILE A 172 8.48 -13.19 12.81
N VAL A 173 8.38 -11.95 13.30
CA VAL A 173 9.52 -11.01 13.32
C VAL A 173 10.64 -11.56 14.19
N MET A 174 10.31 -12.17 15.33
CA MET A 174 11.29 -12.83 16.18
C MET A 174 12.05 -13.95 15.45
N MET A 175 11.35 -14.78 14.66
CA MET A 175 11.99 -15.81 13.83
C MET A 175 12.90 -15.24 12.76
N MET A 176 12.61 -14.05 12.24
CA MET A 176 13.38 -13.39 11.18
C MET A 176 14.55 -12.54 11.71
N ASN A 177 14.57 -12.22 13.00
CA ASN A 177 15.47 -11.24 13.59
C ASN A 177 16.96 -11.50 13.30
N GLU A 178 17.41 -12.75 13.34
CA GLU A 178 18.81 -13.12 13.05
C GLU A 178 19.22 -12.93 11.59
N TYR A 179 18.25 -12.83 10.67
CA TYR A 179 18.49 -12.63 9.23
C TYR A 179 18.40 -11.15 8.82
N LEU A 180 18.01 -10.26 9.75
CA LEU A 180 17.81 -8.86 9.47
C LEU A 180 19.13 -8.09 9.47
N PRO A 181 19.36 -7.16 8.51
CA PRO A 181 20.50 -6.26 8.56
C PRO A 181 20.42 -5.24 9.70
N ILE A 182 19.21 -4.94 10.16
CA ILE A 182 18.93 -4.13 11.35
C ILE A 182 18.17 -5.02 12.34
N THR A 183 18.84 -5.44 13.41
CA THR A 183 18.35 -6.39 14.41
C THR A 183 17.78 -5.68 15.62
N TYR A 184 17.03 -6.43 16.43
CA TYR A 184 16.43 -5.97 17.69
C TYR A 184 17.04 -6.76 18.85
N GLU A 185 17.43 -6.05 19.94
CA GLU A 185 17.90 -6.70 21.15
C GLU A 185 16.76 -7.49 21.82
N LEU A 186 17.03 -8.74 22.18
CA LEU A 186 16.01 -9.62 22.77
C LEU A 186 16.20 -9.84 24.27
N ALA A 187 17.42 -9.66 24.79
CA ALA A 187 17.75 -9.97 26.18
C ALA A 187 17.71 -8.74 27.11
N GLY A 188 17.66 -7.53 26.55
CA GLY A 188 17.73 -6.27 27.27
C GLY A 188 16.56 -5.33 26.98
N PRO A 189 16.77 -4.03 27.11
CA PRO A 189 15.80 -3.02 26.68
C PRO A 189 15.60 -3.08 25.17
N ASP A 190 14.47 -2.53 24.70
CA ASP A 190 14.17 -2.46 23.28
C ASP A 190 15.15 -1.50 22.60
N VAL A 191 16.06 -2.06 21.80
CA VAL A 191 17.13 -1.34 21.09
C VAL A 191 17.30 -1.92 19.70
N ILE A 192 17.28 -1.04 18.71
CA ILE A 192 17.59 -1.35 17.32
C ILE A 192 19.10 -1.29 17.14
N MET A 193 19.68 -2.31 16.50
CA MET A 193 21.11 -2.43 16.20
C MET A 193 21.32 -2.61 14.71
N SER A 194 21.96 -1.64 14.06
CA SER A 194 22.29 -1.76 12.66
C SER A 194 23.65 -2.46 12.48
N THR A 195 23.68 -3.56 11.74
CA THR A 195 24.92 -4.23 11.34
C THR A 195 25.59 -3.52 10.17
N ILE A 196 24.91 -2.57 9.52
CA ILE A 196 25.40 -1.81 8.36
C ILE A 196 26.25 -0.62 8.83
N SER A 197 25.74 0.15 9.81
CA SER A 197 26.40 1.35 10.34
C SER A 197 27.15 1.11 11.65
N GLU A 198 26.98 -0.07 12.27
CA GLU A 198 27.46 -0.43 13.61
C GLU A 198 26.92 0.49 14.72
N ARG A 199 25.74 1.10 14.47
CA ARG A 199 25.08 2.01 15.41
C ARG A 199 23.93 1.34 16.13
N THR A 200 23.60 1.88 17.31
CA THR A 200 22.42 1.51 18.09
C THR A 200 21.47 2.68 18.21
N TYR A 201 20.17 2.40 18.20
CA TYR A 201 19.09 3.37 18.29
C TYR A 201 18.15 2.92 19.39
N ALA A 202 18.03 3.73 20.43
CA ALA A 202 17.39 3.33 21.71
C ALA A 202 16.19 4.19 22.10
N GLU A 203 15.85 5.20 21.28
CA GLU A 203 14.70 6.05 21.59
C GLU A 203 13.39 5.28 21.30
N PRO A 204 12.34 5.47 22.11
CA PRO A 204 11.05 4.81 21.93
C PRO A 204 10.45 4.97 20.54
N GLN A 205 10.65 6.15 19.91
CA GLN A 205 10.14 6.49 18.57
C GLN A 205 11.01 5.99 17.42
N ASP A 206 12.14 5.32 17.72
CA ASP A 206 12.99 4.76 16.67
C ASP A 206 12.38 3.48 16.10
N GLY A 207 12.36 3.41 14.78
CA GLY A 207 11.86 2.29 14.02
C GLY A 207 12.75 1.94 12.82
N ALA A 208 12.56 0.76 12.27
CA ALA A 208 13.26 0.33 11.08
C ALA A 208 12.30 -0.20 10.02
N VAL A 209 12.61 0.14 8.77
CA VAL A 209 11.97 -0.39 7.56
C VAL A 209 13.03 -1.17 6.81
N GLN A 210 12.82 -2.45 6.58
CA GLN A 210 13.81 -3.28 5.91
C GLN A 210 13.18 -4.41 5.10
N MET A 211 13.83 -4.77 4.00
CA MET A 211 13.41 -5.85 3.12
C MET A 211 14.52 -6.87 2.96
N ILE A 212 14.18 -8.13 3.19
CA ILE A 212 15.09 -9.27 3.01
C ILE A 212 14.46 -10.32 2.08
N ARG A 213 15.29 -11.24 1.58
CA ARG A 213 14.78 -12.49 1.05
C ARG A 213 14.19 -13.31 2.19
N ASN A 214 13.05 -13.97 1.93
CA ASN A 214 12.46 -14.84 2.95
C ASN A 214 13.43 -16.00 3.25
N PRO A 215 13.93 -16.14 4.48
CA PRO A 215 14.90 -17.20 4.81
C PRO A 215 14.35 -18.62 4.59
N THR A 216 13.02 -18.77 4.66
CA THR A 216 12.35 -20.06 4.47
C THR A 216 11.98 -20.34 3.00
N ASN A 217 11.96 -19.30 2.15
CA ASN A 217 11.72 -19.43 0.71
C ASN A 217 12.39 -18.25 -0.04
N PRO A 218 13.59 -18.42 -0.63
CA PRO A 218 14.34 -17.37 -1.29
C PRO A 218 13.64 -16.68 -2.48
N ASP A 219 12.59 -17.30 -3.04
CA ASP A 219 11.79 -16.73 -4.13
C ASP A 219 10.80 -15.68 -3.62
N SER A 220 10.58 -15.64 -2.30
CA SER A 220 9.69 -14.68 -1.62
C SER A 220 10.49 -13.58 -0.90
N ARG A 221 9.81 -12.52 -0.53
CA ARG A 221 10.37 -11.37 0.19
C ARG A 221 9.64 -11.14 1.51
N VAL A 222 10.40 -10.62 2.47
CA VAL A 222 9.87 -10.17 3.76
C VAL A 222 10.23 -8.70 3.93
N ILE A 223 9.20 -7.86 4.13
CA ILE A 223 9.37 -6.50 4.63
C ILE A 223 9.07 -6.53 6.12
N VAL A 224 9.91 -5.89 6.93
CA VAL A 224 9.71 -5.72 8.37
C VAL A 224 9.54 -4.23 8.66
N LEU A 225 8.43 -3.88 9.32
CA LEU A 225 8.08 -2.55 9.79
C LEU A 225 7.97 -2.63 11.32
N ALA A 226 9.01 -2.26 12.02
CA ALA A 226 9.09 -2.48 13.46
C ALA A 226 9.87 -1.36 14.16
N GLY A 227 9.61 -1.14 15.43
CA GLY A 227 10.30 -0.13 16.23
C GLY A 227 10.59 -0.61 17.65
N ASN A 228 11.32 0.19 18.42
CA ASN A 228 11.60 -0.11 19.81
C ASN A 228 10.30 -0.26 20.59
N GLU A 229 9.40 0.71 20.44
CA GLU A 229 8.05 0.68 21.01
C GLU A 229 6.97 0.81 19.95
N THR A 230 5.71 0.91 20.38
CA THR A 230 4.53 1.13 19.50
C THR A 230 4.71 2.36 18.60
N VAL A 231 5.25 3.45 19.15
CA VAL A 231 5.49 4.71 18.40
C VAL A 231 6.58 4.56 17.36
N GLY A 232 7.63 3.78 17.63
CA GLY A 232 8.66 3.46 16.65
C GLY A 232 8.13 2.56 15.51
N THR A 233 7.25 1.61 15.86
CA THR A 233 6.54 0.81 14.84
C THR A 233 5.64 1.69 13.97
N GLN A 234 4.93 2.65 14.57
CA GLN A 234 4.14 3.65 13.82
C GLN A 234 5.04 4.47 12.87
N ALA A 235 6.21 4.92 13.36
CA ALA A 235 7.17 5.66 12.54
C ALA A 235 7.65 4.84 11.34
N SER A 236 7.94 3.55 11.52
CA SER A 236 8.35 2.66 10.43
C SER A 236 7.26 2.48 9.36
N ILE A 237 6.00 2.35 9.77
CA ILE A 237 4.84 2.28 8.85
C ILE A 237 4.69 3.61 8.11
N MET A 238 4.79 4.73 8.82
CA MET A 238 4.68 6.06 8.22
C MET A 238 5.79 6.31 7.20
N ALA A 239 7.04 5.96 7.52
CA ALA A 239 8.16 6.02 6.60
C ALA A 239 7.88 5.20 5.33
N PHE A 240 7.39 3.98 5.48
CA PHE A 240 7.08 3.11 4.35
C PHE A 240 5.98 3.68 3.45
N VAL A 241 4.95 4.27 4.03
CA VAL A 241 3.81 4.82 3.29
C VAL A 241 4.15 6.15 2.60
N LYS A 242 4.83 7.08 3.32
CA LYS A 242 5.13 8.42 2.81
C LYS A 242 6.40 8.48 1.94
N TYR A 243 7.41 7.67 2.27
CA TYR A 243 8.77 7.78 1.74
C TYR A 243 9.24 6.48 1.09
N THR A 244 8.33 5.78 0.40
CA THR A 244 8.61 4.50 -0.28
C THR A 244 9.82 4.61 -1.22
N GLU A 245 9.99 5.75 -1.88
CA GLU A 245 11.12 5.99 -2.81
C GLU A 245 12.46 6.07 -2.08
N ASP A 246 12.52 6.79 -0.95
CA ASP A 246 13.72 6.89 -0.12
C ASP A 246 14.13 5.53 0.43
N ILE A 247 13.16 4.72 0.87
CA ILE A 247 13.38 3.35 1.31
C ILE A 247 13.89 2.48 0.17
N ALA A 248 13.26 2.56 -1.00
CA ALA A 248 13.65 1.80 -2.19
C ALA A 248 15.05 2.17 -2.70
N SER A 249 15.55 3.37 -2.39
CA SER A 249 16.91 3.81 -2.72
C SER A 249 18.02 3.06 -1.95
N GLY A 250 17.64 2.26 -0.93
CA GLY A 250 18.55 1.49 -0.09
C GLY A 250 19.16 2.30 1.05
N ASN A 251 20.01 1.64 1.86
CA ASN A 251 20.66 2.22 3.02
C ASN A 251 21.70 3.28 2.62
N VAL A 252 21.89 4.32 3.43
CA VAL A 252 22.85 5.40 3.13
C VAL A 252 24.30 4.92 3.09
N PHE A 253 24.64 3.87 3.84
CA PHE A 253 25.99 3.29 3.89
C PHE A 253 26.17 2.15 2.88
N ASN A 254 25.07 1.49 2.46
CA ASN A 254 25.09 0.42 1.45
C ASN A 254 23.79 0.39 0.65
N LYS A 255 23.82 0.95 -0.55
CA LYS A 255 22.65 1.07 -1.43
C LYS A 255 22.05 -0.25 -1.93
N GLU A 256 22.79 -1.36 -1.82
CA GLU A 256 22.27 -2.69 -2.19
C GLU A 256 21.35 -3.29 -1.12
N ILE A 257 21.39 -2.75 0.11
CA ILE A 257 20.59 -3.21 1.24
C ILE A 257 19.39 -2.26 1.41
N VAL A 258 18.20 -2.77 1.26
CA VAL A 258 16.96 -2.02 1.54
C VAL A 258 16.67 -2.13 3.04
N ALA A 259 17.25 -1.23 3.81
CA ALA A 259 17.07 -1.15 5.25
C ALA A 259 17.35 0.29 5.72
N ARG A 260 16.40 0.91 6.43
CA ARG A 260 16.48 2.28 6.91
C ARG A 260 16.06 2.34 8.37
N VAL A 261 16.75 3.12 9.16
CA VAL A 261 16.32 3.50 10.51
C VAL A 261 15.71 4.88 10.46
N VAL A 262 14.57 5.04 11.10
CA VAL A 262 13.81 6.29 11.18
C VAL A 262 13.45 6.60 12.62
N SER A 263 13.27 7.86 12.94
CA SER A 263 12.71 8.32 14.20
C SER A 263 11.41 9.06 13.93
N GLY A 264 10.38 8.76 14.72
CA GLY A 264 9.08 9.42 14.58
C GLY A 264 9.14 10.88 15.03
N VAL A 265 8.47 11.75 14.29
CA VAL A 265 8.37 13.18 14.56
C VAL A 265 6.91 13.57 14.73
N ASP A 266 6.62 14.29 15.82
CA ASP A 266 5.35 14.99 16.06
C ASP A 266 5.56 16.46 15.69
N SER A 267 5.26 16.82 14.42
CA SER A 267 5.56 18.14 13.88
C SER A 267 4.62 19.22 14.42
N ASN A 268 3.41 18.85 14.81
CA ASN A 268 2.36 19.75 15.25
C ASN A 268 2.18 19.79 16.78
N GLN A 269 2.91 18.92 17.51
CA GLN A 269 2.91 18.77 18.98
C GLN A 269 1.54 18.38 19.56
N ASP A 270 0.78 17.54 18.85
CA ASP A 270 -0.50 17.01 19.32
C ASP A 270 -0.38 15.65 20.06
N GLY A 271 0.83 15.13 20.18
CA GLY A 271 1.15 13.85 20.80
C GLY A 271 1.05 12.66 19.85
N THR A 272 0.84 12.91 18.55
CA THR A 272 0.76 11.88 17.53
C THR A 272 1.90 12.05 16.52
N ILE A 273 2.57 10.95 16.16
CA ILE A 273 3.58 10.99 15.10
C ILE A 273 2.91 11.23 13.76
N ASP A 274 3.31 12.30 13.08
CA ASP A 274 2.80 12.74 11.79
C ASP A 274 3.87 12.78 10.69
N ASP A 275 5.16 12.66 11.05
CA ASP A 275 6.29 12.58 10.13
C ASP A 275 7.43 11.73 10.67
N VAL A 276 8.52 11.59 9.91
CA VAL A 276 9.71 10.84 10.31
C VAL A 276 10.98 11.54 9.88
N GLU A 277 12.04 11.35 10.68
CA GLU A 277 13.41 11.68 10.33
C GLU A 277 14.18 10.38 10.01
N PHE A 278 14.96 10.37 8.93
CA PHE A 278 15.84 9.24 8.60
C PHE A 278 17.16 9.36 9.37
N LEU A 279 17.43 8.37 10.20
CA LEU A 279 18.67 8.30 10.98
C LEU A 279 19.77 7.51 10.24
N GLU A 280 19.33 6.64 9.33
CA GLU A 280 20.22 5.80 8.52
C GLU A 280 19.65 5.57 7.12
#